data_50200b055a0db2b692bfaa96babd718d
#
_entry.id   50200b055a0db2b692bfaa96babd718d
#
_cell.length_a   1.000
_cell.length_b   1.000
_cell.length_c   1.000
_cell.angle_alpha   90.00
_cell.angle_beta   90.00
_cell.angle_gamma   90.00
#
_symmetry.space_group_name_H-M   'P 1'
#
loop_
_entity.id
_entity.type
_entity.pdbx_description
1 polymer ?
#
loop_
_entity_poly.entity_id
_entity_poly.type
_entity_poly.pdbx_seq_one_letter_code
_entity_poly.pdbx_strand_id
1 'polypeptide(L)'
;MTDTFTSEKSRAADWFHDLRNQIVAAFEGLESSHDTGPLSDRPAGVFDVSQTRRSSDDGSDAGGGLMSVMRGGRVFEKVGVNISTVYGTLGERAQAAMAARKGLPGMADDPRFWASGISLVAHMQNPHCPAVHMNTRMFWTPHAWWFGGGSDLNPCIEYDEDTAHFHATQKAYLDPHG
;
A
#
# COMPACT_ATOMS: atom_id res chain seq x y z
N MET A 1 12.78 -28.03 -3.38
CA MET A 1 13.50 -27.07 -2.55
C MET A 1 12.48 -26.43 -1.63
N THR A 2 12.60 -26.58 -0.33
CA THR A 2 11.79 -25.90 0.66
C THR A 2 12.06 -24.40 0.53
N ASP A 3 11.01 -23.61 0.34
CA ASP A 3 11.10 -22.15 0.29
C ASP A 3 11.63 -21.66 1.65
N THR A 4 12.89 -21.26 1.69
CA THR A 4 13.60 -20.86 2.93
C THR A 4 13.02 -19.58 3.55
N PHE A 5 12.12 -18.87 2.85
CA PHE A 5 11.50 -17.61 3.27
C PHE A 5 9.98 -17.71 3.52
N THR A 6 9.44 -18.91 3.70
CA THR A 6 7.99 -19.09 3.96
C THR A 6 7.56 -18.34 5.23
N SER A 7 8.37 -18.36 6.27
CA SER A 7 8.11 -17.67 7.55
C SER A 7 8.10 -16.16 7.39
N GLU A 8 9.07 -15.60 6.67
CA GLU A 8 9.19 -14.15 6.42
C GLU A 8 8.05 -13.63 5.55
N LYS A 9 7.68 -14.39 4.52
CA LYS A 9 6.53 -14.08 3.66
C LYS A 9 5.22 -14.05 4.45
N SER A 10 4.99 -15.07 5.31
CA SER A 10 3.79 -15.11 6.16
C SER A 10 3.78 -13.91 7.10
N ARG A 11 4.86 -13.65 7.83
CA ARG A 11 4.95 -12.51 8.75
C ARG A 11 4.73 -11.17 8.06
N ALA A 12 5.24 -10.99 6.85
CA ALA A 12 5.01 -9.76 6.08
C ALA A 12 3.56 -9.62 5.66
N ALA A 13 2.94 -10.69 5.17
CA ALA A 13 1.53 -10.67 4.77
C ALA A 13 0.61 -10.39 5.98
N ASP A 14 0.85 -11.07 7.11
CA ASP A 14 0.09 -10.87 8.36
C ASP A 14 0.24 -9.42 8.86
N TRP A 15 1.46 -8.88 8.82
CA TRP A 15 1.70 -7.48 9.19
C TRP A 15 0.94 -6.49 8.31
N PHE A 16 0.93 -6.68 6.98
CA PHE A 16 0.16 -5.80 6.10
C PHE A 16 -1.35 -5.91 6.33
N HIS A 17 -1.83 -7.07 6.73
CA HIS A 17 -3.22 -7.28 7.12
C HIS A 17 -3.57 -6.48 8.39
N ASP A 18 -2.73 -6.58 9.40
CA ASP A 18 -2.90 -5.86 10.67
C ASP A 18 -2.79 -4.34 10.46
N LEU A 19 -1.80 -3.88 9.70
CA LEU A 19 -1.63 -2.47 9.38
C LEU A 19 -2.85 -1.90 8.63
N ARG A 20 -3.36 -2.66 7.65
CA ARG A 20 -4.60 -2.28 6.95
C ARG A 20 -5.76 -2.12 7.93
N ASN A 21 -5.95 -3.05 8.84
CA ASN A 21 -7.04 -3.00 9.81
C ASN A 21 -6.91 -1.79 10.75
N GLN A 22 -5.71 -1.47 11.21
CA GLN A 22 -5.43 -0.29 12.03
C GLN A 22 -5.73 1.01 11.27
N ILE A 23 -5.31 1.13 10.01
CA ILE A 23 -5.57 2.32 9.18
C ILE A 23 -7.07 2.48 8.92
N VAL A 24 -7.77 1.42 8.58
CA VAL A 24 -9.22 1.43 8.36
C VAL A 24 -9.94 1.91 9.63
N ALA A 25 -9.62 1.33 10.78
CA ALA A 25 -10.22 1.73 12.06
C ALA A 25 -9.93 3.20 12.42
N ALA A 26 -8.71 3.68 12.16
CA ALA A 26 -8.34 5.06 12.40
C ALA A 26 -9.14 6.03 11.52
N PHE A 27 -9.33 5.72 10.25
CA PHE A 27 -10.09 6.57 9.33
C PHE A 27 -11.59 6.57 9.64
N GLU A 28 -12.17 5.43 9.98
CA GLU A 28 -13.56 5.36 10.45
C GLU A 28 -13.74 6.09 11.81
N GLY A 29 -12.70 6.07 12.65
CA GLY A 29 -12.66 6.87 13.86
C GLY A 29 -12.69 8.38 13.60
N LEU A 30 -11.93 8.86 12.60
CA LEU A 30 -11.98 10.27 12.17
C LEU A 30 -13.36 10.66 11.63
N GLU A 31 -13.96 9.82 10.81
CA GLU A 31 -15.33 10.01 10.30
C GLU A 31 -16.36 10.11 11.43
N SER A 32 -16.24 9.23 12.41
CA SER A 32 -17.17 9.17 13.55
C SER A 32 -17.00 10.35 14.51
N SER A 33 -15.78 10.84 14.70
CA SER A 33 -15.47 11.95 15.59
C SER A 33 -15.83 13.33 15.01
N HIS A 34 -16.04 13.43 13.69
CA HIS A 34 -16.47 14.66 13.03
C HIS A 34 -17.98 14.83 13.15
N ASP A 35 -18.45 15.24 14.32
CA ASP A 35 -19.87 15.38 14.69
C ASP A 35 -20.38 16.83 14.65
N THR A 36 -19.50 17.80 14.41
CA THR A 36 -19.81 19.23 14.29
C THR A 36 -19.09 19.86 13.10
N GLY A 37 -19.65 20.95 12.55
CA GLY A 37 -19.07 21.68 11.45
C GLY A 37 -19.54 21.20 10.06
N PRO A 38 -18.84 21.57 8.97
CA PRO A 38 -19.24 21.23 7.61
C PRO A 38 -19.38 19.73 7.39
N LEU A 39 -20.46 19.30 6.75
CA LEU A 39 -20.77 17.90 6.41
C LEU A 39 -21.02 16.96 7.61
N SER A 40 -21.08 17.47 8.84
CA SER A 40 -21.36 16.65 10.04
C SER A 40 -22.78 16.03 10.05
N ASP A 41 -23.68 16.56 9.23
CA ASP A 41 -25.04 16.04 9.01
C ASP A 41 -25.06 14.81 8.09
N ARG A 42 -23.98 14.51 7.40
CA ARG A 42 -23.86 13.30 6.59
C ARG A 42 -23.65 12.04 7.49
N PRO A 43 -24.00 10.85 6.99
CA PRO A 43 -23.51 9.62 7.61
C PRO A 43 -21.99 9.61 7.70
N ALA A 44 -21.44 9.14 8.80
CA ALA A 44 -20.00 8.87 8.88
C ALA A 44 -19.60 7.84 7.82
N GLY A 45 -18.50 8.07 7.13
CA GLY A 45 -17.99 7.16 6.13
C GLY A 45 -17.57 5.83 6.77
N VAL A 46 -17.84 4.73 6.07
CA VAL A 46 -17.40 3.39 6.41
C VAL A 46 -16.78 2.72 5.20
N PHE A 47 -15.87 1.78 5.45
CA PHE A 47 -15.25 1.05 4.37
C PHE A 47 -16.12 -0.11 3.88
N ASP A 48 -16.36 -0.13 2.58
CA ASP A 48 -16.79 -1.33 1.87
C ASP A 48 -15.57 -2.18 1.53
N VAL A 49 -15.59 -3.44 1.95
CA VAL A 49 -14.46 -4.37 1.83
C VAL A 49 -14.83 -5.50 0.89
N SER A 50 -14.06 -5.65 -0.18
CA SER A 50 -14.22 -6.74 -1.13
C SER A 50 -12.92 -7.51 -1.31
N GLN A 51 -13.06 -8.83 -1.46
CA GLN A 51 -11.94 -9.70 -1.78
C GLN A 51 -11.62 -9.62 -3.28
N THR A 52 -10.34 -9.47 -3.59
CA THR A 52 -9.85 -9.56 -4.97
C THR A 52 -9.11 -10.87 -5.19
N ARG A 53 -9.20 -11.41 -6.39
CA ARG A 53 -8.46 -12.59 -6.83
C ARG A 53 -7.71 -12.27 -8.11
N ARG A 54 -6.55 -12.87 -8.26
CA ARG A 54 -5.73 -12.77 -9.47
C ARG A 54 -5.46 -14.16 -10.01
N SER A 55 -5.57 -14.30 -11.32
CA SER A 55 -5.19 -15.52 -12.04
C SER A 55 -4.07 -15.21 -13.01
N SER A 56 -3.21 -16.18 -13.25
CA SER A 56 -2.22 -16.18 -14.32
C SER A 56 -2.90 -16.41 -15.68
N ASP A 57 -2.15 -16.25 -16.77
CA ASP A 57 -2.67 -16.41 -18.13
C ASP A 57 -3.17 -17.86 -18.41
N ASP A 58 -2.62 -18.83 -17.71
CA ASP A 58 -3.05 -20.26 -17.75
C ASP A 58 -4.24 -20.57 -16.83
N GLY A 59 -4.77 -19.57 -16.11
CA GLY A 59 -5.89 -19.70 -15.18
C GLY A 59 -5.50 -20.18 -13.78
N SER A 60 -4.21 -20.42 -13.51
CA SER A 60 -3.75 -20.78 -12.16
C SER A 60 -3.86 -19.61 -11.19
N ASP A 61 -3.92 -19.92 -9.88
CA ASP A 61 -3.96 -18.91 -8.82
C ASP A 61 -2.66 -18.08 -8.82
N ALA A 62 -2.80 -16.78 -8.86
CA ALA A 62 -1.70 -15.81 -8.80
C ALA A 62 -1.85 -14.85 -7.60
N GLY A 63 -2.66 -15.21 -6.62
CA GLY A 63 -2.89 -14.46 -5.38
C GLY A 63 -4.13 -13.59 -5.42
N GLY A 64 -4.12 -12.54 -4.61
CA GLY A 64 -5.24 -11.61 -4.44
C GLY A 64 -5.04 -10.70 -3.25
N GLY A 65 -6.14 -10.22 -2.67
CA GLY A 65 -6.07 -9.34 -1.52
C GLY A 65 -7.43 -8.81 -1.09
N LEU A 66 -7.40 -7.70 -0.36
CA LEU A 66 -8.59 -6.98 0.05
C LEU A 66 -8.55 -5.56 -0.52
N MET A 67 -9.61 -5.18 -1.18
CA MET A 67 -9.89 -3.80 -1.56
C MET A 67 -10.86 -3.21 -0.55
N SER A 68 -10.45 -2.13 0.09
CA SER A 68 -11.25 -1.42 1.09
C SER A 68 -11.44 0.00 0.63
N VAL A 69 -12.66 0.42 0.37
CA VAL A 69 -12.98 1.73 -0.20
C VAL A 69 -14.06 2.41 0.62
N MET A 70 -13.79 3.62 1.07
CA MET A 70 -14.76 4.55 1.66
C MET A 70 -15.09 5.63 0.63
N ARG A 71 -16.35 6.09 0.59
CA ARG A 71 -16.83 7.15 -0.30
C ARG A 71 -17.83 8.06 0.38
N GLY A 72 -17.73 9.35 0.09
CA GLY A 72 -18.74 10.33 0.45
C GLY A 72 -18.97 10.51 1.95
N GLY A 73 -17.92 10.32 2.74
CA GLY A 73 -17.94 10.55 4.19
C GLY A 73 -17.97 12.04 4.56
N ARG A 74 -17.83 12.31 5.85
CA ARG A 74 -17.80 13.66 6.42
C ARG A 74 -16.44 14.32 6.24
N VAL A 75 -15.37 13.58 6.45
CA VAL A 75 -13.97 14.01 6.36
C VAL A 75 -13.37 13.64 5.00
N PHE A 76 -13.66 12.43 4.54
CA PHE A 76 -13.08 11.89 3.31
C PHE A 76 -14.09 11.87 2.16
N GLU A 77 -13.68 12.43 1.03
CA GLU A 77 -14.41 12.26 -0.23
C GLU A 77 -14.29 10.82 -0.71
N LYS A 78 -13.06 10.31 -0.71
CA LYS A 78 -12.75 8.95 -1.12
C LYS A 78 -11.44 8.46 -0.53
N VAL A 79 -11.47 7.28 0.04
CA VAL A 79 -10.26 6.57 0.53
C VAL A 79 -10.23 5.16 -0.03
N GLY A 80 -9.04 4.72 -0.42
CA GLY A 80 -8.75 3.32 -0.70
C GLY A 80 -7.61 2.85 0.18
N VAL A 81 -7.81 1.76 0.92
CA VAL A 81 -6.76 1.05 1.69
C VAL A 81 -6.76 -0.40 1.25
N ASN A 82 -5.77 -0.76 0.44
CA ASN A 82 -5.76 -2.04 -0.24
C ASN A 82 -4.51 -2.83 0.14
N ILE A 83 -4.69 -4.12 0.38
CA ILE A 83 -3.60 -5.07 0.53
C ILE A 83 -3.67 -6.13 -0.55
N SER A 84 -2.51 -6.61 -0.96
CA SER A 84 -2.44 -7.74 -1.90
C SER A 84 -1.21 -8.59 -1.62
N THR A 85 -1.38 -9.88 -1.85
CA THR A 85 -0.30 -10.85 -1.95
C THR A 85 -0.40 -11.51 -3.32
N VAL A 86 0.63 -11.32 -4.12
CA VAL A 86 0.66 -11.81 -5.51
C VAL A 86 1.95 -12.58 -5.77
N TYR A 87 1.86 -13.60 -6.59
CA TYR A 87 2.98 -14.47 -6.93
C TYR A 87 2.83 -15.03 -8.36
N GLY A 88 3.93 -15.55 -8.87
CA GLY A 88 3.96 -16.11 -10.21
C GLY A 88 5.35 -16.05 -10.83
N THR A 89 5.38 -15.92 -12.13
CA THR A 89 6.59 -15.85 -12.95
C THR A 89 6.66 -14.48 -13.63
N LEU A 90 7.81 -13.80 -13.51
CA LEU A 90 8.04 -12.52 -14.17
C LEU A 90 8.18 -12.72 -15.69
N GLY A 91 7.46 -11.90 -16.46
CA GLY A 91 7.67 -11.84 -17.90
C GLY A 91 9.06 -11.27 -18.27
N GLU A 92 9.55 -11.54 -19.47
CA GLU A 92 10.90 -11.19 -19.94
C GLU A 92 11.25 -9.70 -19.73
N ARG A 93 10.32 -8.80 -20.01
CA ARG A 93 10.52 -7.34 -19.81
C ARG A 93 10.73 -7.00 -18.33
N ALA A 94 10.01 -7.62 -17.43
CA ALA A 94 10.15 -7.39 -15.98
C ALA A 94 11.47 -8.00 -15.47
N GLN A 95 11.85 -9.17 -15.95
CA GLN A 95 13.15 -9.80 -15.67
C GLN A 95 14.31 -8.88 -16.07
N ALA A 96 14.29 -8.37 -17.30
CA ALA A 96 15.32 -7.45 -17.81
C ALA A 96 15.39 -6.13 -17.01
N ALA A 97 14.24 -5.56 -16.66
CA ALA A 97 14.18 -4.34 -15.86
C ALA A 97 14.73 -4.55 -14.43
N MET A 98 14.46 -5.71 -13.83
CA MET A 98 14.99 -6.05 -12.51
C MET A 98 16.48 -6.34 -12.54
N ALA A 99 16.95 -7.10 -13.52
CA ALA A 99 18.37 -7.36 -13.70
C ALA A 99 19.17 -6.05 -13.86
N ALA A 100 18.64 -5.10 -14.64
CA ALA A 100 19.28 -3.81 -14.85
C ALA A 100 19.29 -2.92 -13.57
N ARG A 101 18.19 -2.90 -12.80
CA ARG A 101 18.05 -2.04 -11.62
C ARG A 101 18.73 -2.56 -10.37
N LYS A 102 18.68 -3.87 -10.13
CA LYS A 102 19.11 -4.49 -8.88
C LYS A 102 20.37 -5.33 -9.02
N GLY A 103 20.88 -5.51 -10.26
CA GLY A 103 22.02 -6.38 -10.49
C GLY A 103 21.80 -7.80 -9.99
N LEU A 104 20.56 -8.31 -10.10
CA LEU A 104 20.19 -9.62 -9.60
C LEU A 104 20.58 -10.70 -10.62
N PRO A 105 21.63 -11.48 -10.38
CA PRO A 105 21.98 -12.60 -11.26
C PRO A 105 20.92 -13.72 -11.14
N GLY A 106 20.79 -14.53 -12.18
CA GLY A 106 19.97 -15.75 -12.14
C GLY A 106 18.45 -15.55 -12.34
N MET A 107 17.98 -14.30 -12.57
CA MET A 107 16.56 -14.04 -12.82
C MET A 107 16.01 -14.70 -14.09
N ALA A 108 16.89 -14.97 -15.07
CA ALA A 108 16.51 -15.72 -16.26
C ALA A 108 16.38 -17.23 -16.01
N ASP A 109 17.12 -17.74 -15.02
CA ASP A 109 17.13 -19.18 -14.69
C ASP A 109 15.91 -19.55 -13.79
N ASP A 110 15.54 -18.64 -12.87
CA ASP A 110 14.37 -18.83 -12.00
C ASP A 110 13.64 -17.50 -11.79
N PRO A 111 12.69 -17.16 -12.68
CA PRO A 111 12.00 -15.87 -12.67
C PRO A 111 10.79 -15.82 -11.72
N ARG A 112 10.67 -16.74 -10.79
CA ARG A 112 9.59 -16.71 -9.79
C ARG A 112 9.66 -15.47 -8.94
N PHE A 113 8.50 -14.95 -8.58
CA PHE A 113 8.38 -13.86 -7.62
C PHE A 113 7.22 -14.08 -6.66
N TRP A 114 7.32 -13.39 -5.55
CA TRP A 114 6.25 -13.18 -4.58
C TRP A 114 6.32 -11.75 -4.08
N ALA A 115 5.17 -11.11 -3.93
CA ALA A 115 5.10 -9.77 -3.39
C ALA A 115 3.85 -9.62 -2.52
N SER A 116 4.02 -9.01 -1.35
CA SER A 116 2.89 -8.61 -0.50
C SER A 116 3.08 -7.16 -0.09
N GLY A 117 1.98 -6.42 0.02
CA GLY A 117 2.06 -5.02 0.37
C GLY A 117 0.72 -4.37 0.61
N ILE A 118 0.79 -3.13 1.07
CA ILE A 118 -0.33 -2.22 1.30
C ILE A 118 -0.17 -0.99 0.41
N SER A 119 -1.28 -0.46 -0.06
CA SER A 119 -1.36 0.82 -0.76
C SER A 119 -2.55 1.61 -0.24
N LEU A 120 -2.35 2.88 0.01
CA LEU A 120 -3.32 3.83 0.52
C LEU A 120 -3.37 5.05 -0.38
N VAL A 121 -4.57 5.49 -0.72
CA VAL A 121 -4.84 6.83 -1.26
C VAL A 121 -6.03 7.41 -0.50
N ALA A 122 -5.89 8.63 0.01
CA ALA A 122 -6.98 9.34 0.66
C ALA A 122 -7.17 10.74 0.06
N HIS A 123 -8.39 11.04 -0.36
CA HIS A 123 -8.84 12.35 -0.79
C HIS A 123 -9.80 12.92 0.26
N MET A 124 -9.50 14.14 0.70
CA MET A 124 -10.27 14.82 1.75
C MET A 124 -11.42 15.61 1.14
N GLN A 125 -12.47 15.86 1.94
CA GLN A 125 -13.54 16.82 1.58
C GLN A 125 -13.02 18.27 1.61
N ASN A 126 -12.10 18.57 2.54
CA ASN A 126 -11.54 19.90 2.71
C ASN A 126 -10.36 20.12 1.73
N PRO A 127 -10.42 21.09 0.81
CA PRO A 127 -9.35 21.37 -0.14
C PRO A 127 -8.07 21.90 0.49
N HIS A 128 -8.11 22.36 1.74
CA HIS A 128 -6.95 22.77 2.52
C HIS A 128 -6.17 21.57 3.09
N CYS A 129 -6.74 20.37 3.04
CA CYS A 129 -6.08 19.15 3.50
C CYS A 129 -5.58 18.37 2.28
N PRO A 130 -4.26 18.16 2.15
CA PRO A 130 -3.70 17.49 0.97
C PRO A 130 -4.20 16.06 0.81
N ALA A 131 -4.37 15.62 -0.43
CA ALA A 131 -4.50 14.20 -0.68
C ALA A 131 -3.18 13.50 -0.34
N VAL A 132 -3.28 12.31 0.24
CA VAL A 132 -2.12 11.50 0.63
C VAL A 132 -2.12 10.18 -0.12
N HIS A 133 -0.94 9.78 -0.58
CA HIS A 133 -0.67 8.45 -1.10
C HIS A 133 0.50 7.83 -0.33
N MET A 134 0.40 6.54 -0.06
CA MET A 134 1.48 5.73 0.52
C MET A 134 1.38 4.30 0.01
N ASN A 135 2.51 3.69 -0.24
CA ASN A 135 2.59 2.25 -0.44
C ASN A 135 3.88 1.71 0.17
N THR A 136 3.82 0.47 0.62
CA THR A 136 4.99 -0.31 0.98
C THR A 136 4.74 -1.78 0.68
N ARG A 137 5.80 -2.49 0.31
CA ARG A 137 5.72 -3.91 -0.04
C ARG A 137 7.01 -4.65 0.26
N MET A 138 6.89 -5.90 0.62
CA MET A 138 7.97 -6.88 0.50
C MET A 138 7.93 -7.50 -0.89
N PHE A 139 9.07 -7.54 -1.57
CA PHE A 139 9.26 -8.27 -2.82
C PHE A 139 10.30 -9.36 -2.63
N TRP A 140 10.01 -10.54 -3.12
CA TRP A 140 10.89 -11.71 -3.01
C TRP A 140 11.07 -12.38 -4.37
N THR A 141 12.27 -12.86 -4.59
CA THR A 141 12.64 -13.77 -5.67
C THR A 141 13.53 -14.87 -5.10
N PRO A 142 13.79 -15.98 -5.80
CA PRO A 142 14.75 -16.99 -5.34
C PRO A 142 16.15 -16.44 -5.06
N HIS A 143 16.49 -15.27 -5.61
CA HIS A 143 17.84 -14.70 -5.56
C HIS A 143 17.98 -13.54 -4.56
N ALA A 144 16.89 -12.87 -4.21
CA ALA A 144 16.90 -11.75 -3.26
C ALA A 144 15.51 -11.37 -2.80
N TRP A 145 15.44 -10.67 -1.66
CA TRP A 145 14.24 -10.02 -1.19
C TRP A 145 14.54 -8.63 -0.64
N TRP A 146 13.56 -7.77 -0.64
CA TRP A 146 13.68 -6.41 -0.11
C TRP A 146 12.31 -5.83 0.22
N PHE A 147 12.30 -4.79 1.06
CA PHE A 147 11.18 -3.88 1.19
C PHE A 147 11.38 -2.66 0.30
N GLY A 148 10.30 -2.11 -0.19
CA GLY A 148 10.28 -0.86 -0.93
C GLY A 148 8.92 -0.21 -0.87
N GLY A 149 8.91 1.11 -0.99
CA GLY A 149 7.69 1.88 -0.92
C GLY A 149 7.96 3.35 -1.20
N GLY A 150 6.94 4.16 -0.96
CA GLY A 150 7.00 5.61 -1.06
C GLY A 150 5.72 6.23 -0.53
N SER A 151 5.78 7.52 -0.28
CA SER A 151 4.63 8.33 0.09
C SER A 151 4.77 9.72 -0.50
N ASP A 152 3.64 10.36 -0.72
CA ASP A 152 3.56 11.73 -1.23
C ASP A 152 2.32 12.44 -0.67
N LEU A 153 2.39 13.79 -0.69
CA LEU A 153 1.26 14.69 -0.48
C LEU A 153 0.98 15.44 -1.78
N ASN A 154 -0.31 15.56 -2.11
CA ASN A 154 -0.79 16.27 -3.29
C ASN A 154 -1.78 17.35 -2.84
N PRO A 155 -1.29 18.56 -2.46
CA PRO A 155 -2.14 19.63 -2.01
C PRO A 155 -2.89 20.28 -3.18
N CYS A 156 -4.16 20.68 -2.95
CA CYS A 156 -4.87 21.63 -3.81
C CYS A 156 -4.44 23.08 -3.51
N ILE A 157 -4.11 23.36 -2.26
CA ILE A 157 -3.60 24.64 -1.77
C ILE A 157 -2.31 24.33 -1.01
N GLU A 158 -1.20 24.88 -1.48
CA GLU A 158 0.11 24.61 -0.88
C GLU A 158 0.32 25.44 0.39
N TYR A 159 0.86 24.78 1.43
CA TYR A 159 1.34 25.38 2.67
C TYR A 159 2.78 24.93 2.91
N ASP A 160 3.68 25.89 3.06
CA ASP A 160 5.12 25.60 3.25
C ASP A 160 5.39 24.77 4.51
N GLU A 161 4.61 25.02 5.57
CA GLU A 161 4.69 24.28 6.83
C GLU A 161 4.31 22.80 6.67
N ASP A 162 3.31 22.48 5.87
CA ASP A 162 2.90 21.08 5.59
C ASP A 162 3.99 20.36 4.81
N THR A 163 4.54 21.02 3.80
CA THR A 163 5.67 20.51 3.01
C THR A 163 6.89 20.24 3.88
N ALA A 164 7.27 21.21 4.72
CA ALA A 164 8.41 21.08 5.62
C ALA A 164 8.20 19.96 6.64
N HIS A 165 7.01 19.87 7.25
CA HIS A 165 6.66 18.83 8.21
C HIS A 165 6.70 17.45 7.59
N PHE A 166 6.11 17.27 6.40
CA PHE A 166 6.10 15.99 5.70
C PHE A 166 7.50 15.48 5.41
N HIS A 167 8.35 16.32 4.81
CA HIS A 167 9.73 15.93 4.50
C HIS A 167 10.57 15.67 5.75
N ALA A 168 10.43 16.48 6.81
CA ALA A 168 11.12 16.26 8.07
C ALA A 168 10.72 14.92 8.71
N THR A 169 9.42 14.59 8.71
CA THR A 169 8.89 13.34 9.25
C THR A 169 9.41 12.13 8.48
N GLN A 170 9.38 12.17 7.13
CA GLN A 170 9.90 11.11 6.29
C GLN A 170 11.40 10.90 6.52
N LYS A 171 12.18 11.99 6.58
CA LYS A 171 13.61 11.95 6.83
C LYS A 171 13.93 11.35 8.20
N ALA A 172 13.26 11.81 9.26
CA ALA A 172 13.48 11.31 10.62
C ALA A 172 13.19 9.80 10.74
N TYR A 173 12.20 9.30 9.99
CA TYR A 173 11.87 7.87 9.97
C TYR A 173 12.85 7.04 9.13
N LEU A 174 13.30 7.54 7.98
CA LEU A 174 14.12 6.77 7.04
C LEU A 174 15.61 6.78 7.39
N ASP A 175 16.16 7.88 7.87
CA ASP A 175 17.60 8.04 8.18
C ASP A 175 18.18 6.91 9.07
N PRO A 176 17.46 6.41 10.11
CA PRO A 176 17.98 5.31 10.93
C PRO A 176 18.08 3.95 10.20
N HIS A 177 17.48 3.84 9.03
CA HIS A 177 17.41 2.59 8.26
C HIS A 177 18.29 2.59 6.99
N GLY A 178 19.01 3.68 6.72
CA GLY A 178 20.02 3.76 5.65
C GLY A 178 19.69 4.72 4.53
#